data_46620046f8175ee084bef36535b46d53
#
_entry.id   46620046f8175ee084bef36535b46d53
#
_cell.length_a   1.000
_cell.length_b   1.000
_cell.length_c   1.000
_cell.angle_alpha   90.00
_cell.angle_beta   90.00
_cell.angle_gamma   90.00
#
_symmetry.space_group_name_H-M   'P 1'
#
loop_
_entity.id
_entity.type
_entity.pdbx_description
1 polymer ?
#
loop_
_entity_poly.entity_id
_entity_poly.type
_entity_poly.pdbx_seq_one_letter_code
_entity_poly.pdbx_strand_id
1 'polypeptide(L)'
;MKWFFDSGFDYINEFFENWNRKIKKMRNTCILVAVLLIVAGILCIAFPVEVFAVIQYVAAAALIIIGIYHIVSYVSTTYYFKDPMLIVMAVVNILMGVLVAAMPLILTVNVLTFMLAVLLIFSGAQKVSFASRLKYFGVQNTGMITVSGVLNIILSVIFILLPFASAVVLNYIIAAYLIMTGSALCIEAAGMCRIHR
;
A
#
# COMPACT_ATOMS: atom_id res chain seq x y z
N MET A 1 -15.03 -0.64 57.45
CA MET A 1 -14.23 0.29 56.63
C MET A 1 -13.08 -0.38 55.84
N LYS A 2 -13.03 -1.73 55.72
CA LYS A 2 -12.02 -2.49 54.94
C LYS A 2 -12.45 -2.83 53.48
N TRP A 3 -13.70 -2.67 53.16
CA TRP A 3 -14.24 -3.09 51.84
C TRP A 3 -14.00 -2.11 50.68
N PHE A 4 -13.64 -0.86 50.96
CA PHE A 4 -13.41 0.15 49.91
C PHE A 4 -11.96 0.20 49.40
N PHE A 5 -11.02 -0.43 50.09
CA PHE A 5 -9.61 -0.41 49.70
C PHE A 5 -9.18 -1.61 48.85
N ASP A 6 -9.90 -2.72 48.90
CA ASP A 6 -9.51 -3.98 48.23
C ASP A 6 -9.93 -4.01 46.75
N SER A 7 -11.03 -3.36 46.40
CA SER A 7 -11.53 -3.36 45.00
C SER A 7 -10.74 -2.45 44.06
N GLY A 8 -10.11 -1.39 44.55
CA GLY A 8 -9.32 -0.46 43.74
C GLY A 8 -7.94 -1.01 43.33
N PHE A 9 -7.39 -1.90 44.15
CA PHE A 9 -6.05 -2.47 43.90
C PHE A 9 -6.09 -3.57 42.84
N ASP A 10 -7.17 -4.35 42.77
CA ASP A 10 -7.35 -5.40 41.76
C ASP A 10 -7.55 -4.83 40.36
N TYR A 11 -8.33 -3.75 40.20
CA TYR A 11 -8.54 -3.10 38.91
C TYR A 11 -7.24 -2.52 38.32
N ILE A 12 -6.35 -2.02 39.17
CA ILE A 12 -5.06 -1.46 38.72
C ILE A 12 -4.16 -2.58 38.22
N ASN A 13 -4.08 -3.69 38.94
CA ASN A 13 -3.25 -4.83 38.55
C ASN A 13 -3.77 -5.50 37.28
N GLU A 14 -5.09 -5.68 37.15
CA GLU A 14 -5.74 -6.19 35.97
C GLU A 14 -5.52 -5.27 34.76
N PHE A 15 -5.56 -3.95 34.98
CA PHE A 15 -5.25 -2.97 33.93
C PHE A 15 -3.80 -3.12 33.46
N PHE A 16 -2.81 -3.23 34.37
CA PHE A 16 -1.40 -3.39 33.99
C PHE A 16 -1.14 -4.73 33.30
N GLU A 17 -1.76 -5.82 33.74
CA GLU A 17 -1.64 -7.12 33.06
C GLU A 17 -2.23 -7.08 31.66
N ASN A 18 -3.43 -6.54 31.50
CA ASN A 18 -4.08 -6.39 30.21
C ASN A 18 -3.29 -5.47 29.27
N TRP A 19 -2.75 -4.37 29.81
CA TRP A 19 -1.88 -3.45 29.10
C TRP A 19 -0.60 -4.14 28.62
N ASN A 20 0.11 -4.79 29.51
CA ASN A 20 1.36 -5.49 29.19
C ASN A 20 1.14 -6.63 28.18
N ARG A 21 0.01 -7.33 28.27
CA ARG A 21 -0.38 -8.37 27.31
C ARG A 21 -0.65 -7.78 25.93
N LYS A 22 -1.35 -6.65 25.83
CA LYS A 22 -1.58 -5.93 24.58
C LYS A 22 -0.28 -5.41 23.98
N ILE A 23 0.59 -4.81 24.77
CA ILE A 23 1.91 -4.34 24.31
C ILE A 23 2.75 -5.50 23.78
N LYS A 24 2.79 -6.64 24.49
CA LYS A 24 3.52 -7.83 24.04
C LYS A 24 2.99 -8.35 22.71
N LYS A 25 1.65 -8.43 22.54
CA LYS A 25 1.02 -8.85 21.28
C LYS A 25 1.34 -7.87 20.16
N MET A 26 1.22 -6.57 20.42
CA MET A 26 1.50 -5.51 19.45
C MET A 26 2.97 -5.53 19.02
N ARG A 27 3.90 -5.64 19.97
CA ARG A 27 5.34 -5.75 19.68
C ARG A 27 5.68 -6.97 18.83
N ASN A 28 5.12 -8.14 19.14
CA ASN A 28 5.35 -9.34 18.34
C ASN A 28 4.81 -9.21 16.92
N THR A 29 3.63 -8.59 16.76
CA THR A 29 3.05 -8.31 15.43
C THR A 29 3.92 -7.31 14.65
N CYS A 30 4.38 -6.24 15.30
CA CYS A 30 5.28 -5.26 14.68
C CYS A 30 6.60 -5.89 14.23
N ILE A 31 7.22 -6.75 15.07
CA ILE A 31 8.45 -7.47 14.71
C ILE A 31 8.21 -8.40 13.53
N LEU A 32 7.10 -9.15 13.52
CA LEU A 32 6.77 -10.06 12.43
C LEU A 32 6.59 -9.29 11.11
N VAL A 33 5.83 -8.19 11.14
CA VAL A 33 5.64 -7.33 9.96
C VAL A 33 6.96 -6.70 9.52
N ALA A 34 7.79 -6.23 10.45
CA ALA A 34 9.09 -5.65 10.14
C ALA A 34 10.01 -6.65 9.43
N VAL A 35 10.09 -7.88 9.92
CA VAL A 35 10.88 -8.96 9.29
C VAL A 35 10.34 -9.28 7.91
N LEU A 36 9.02 -9.39 7.74
CA LEU A 36 8.40 -9.63 6.44
C LEU A 36 8.72 -8.51 5.43
N LEU A 37 8.68 -7.24 5.87
CA LEU A 37 9.01 -6.09 5.01
C LEU A 37 10.49 -6.10 4.60
N ILE A 38 11.40 -6.40 5.52
CA ILE A 38 12.83 -6.49 5.21
C ILE A 38 13.10 -7.64 4.23
N VAL A 39 12.53 -8.81 4.46
CA VAL A 39 12.68 -9.97 3.56
C VAL A 39 12.10 -9.65 2.18
N ALA A 40 10.91 -9.04 2.12
CA ALA A 40 10.30 -8.62 0.86
C ALA A 40 11.19 -7.61 0.12
N GLY A 41 11.76 -6.62 0.84
CA GLY A 41 12.69 -5.64 0.25
C GLY A 41 13.95 -6.29 -0.32
N ILE A 42 14.54 -7.26 0.39
CA ILE A 42 15.71 -8.03 -0.11
C ILE A 42 15.35 -8.86 -1.34
N LEU A 43 14.18 -9.51 -1.35
CA LEU A 43 13.70 -10.27 -2.52
C LEU A 43 13.48 -9.36 -3.73
N CYS A 44 12.95 -8.15 -3.53
CA CYS A 44 12.80 -7.15 -4.59
C CYS A 44 14.15 -6.75 -5.21
N ILE A 45 15.23 -6.70 -4.43
CA ILE A 45 16.57 -6.40 -4.94
C ILE A 45 17.15 -7.61 -5.68
N ALA A 46 16.98 -8.82 -5.12
CA ALA A 46 17.58 -10.02 -5.68
C ALA A 46 16.93 -10.47 -7.01
N PHE A 47 15.60 -10.29 -7.10
CA PHE A 47 14.80 -10.80 -8.22
C PHE A 47 13.82 -9.74 -8.75
N PRO A 48 14.31 -8.65 -9.35
CA PRO A 48 13.45 -7.53 -9.73
C PRO A 48 12.38 -7.89 -10.77
N VAL A 49 12.67 -8.83 -11.67
CA VAL A 49 11.72 -9.24 -12.73
C VAL A 49 10.66 -10.20 -12.19
N GLU A 50 11.07 -11.14 -11.37
CA GLU A 50 10.18 -12.15 -10.77
C GLU A 50 9.16 -11.52 -9.81
N VAL A 51 9.54 -10.43 -9.14
CA VAL A 51 8.62 -9.67 -8.28
C VAL A 51 7.43 -9.13 -9.06
N PHE A 52 7.64 -8.64 -10.29
CA PHE A 52 6.53 -8.20 -11.14
C PHE A 52 5.61 -9.36 -11.53
N ALA A 53 6.17 -10.54 -11.79
CA ALA A 53 5.37 -11.74 -12.05
C ALA A 53 4.49 -12.11 -10.83
N VAL A 54 5.06 -12.10 -9.64
CA VAL A 54 4.31 -12.36 -8.40
C VAL A 54 3.19 -11.34 -8.22
N ILE A 55 3.48 -10.04 -8.39
CA ILE A 55 2.48 -8.97 -8.30
C ILE A 55 1.36 -9.19 -9.33
N GLN A 56 1.70 -9.55 -10.57
CA GLN A 56 0.75 -9.84 -11.63
C GLN A 56 -0.21 -10.97 -11.26
N TYR A 57 0.32 -12.12 -10.80
CA TYR A 57 -0.50 -13.26 -10.41
C TYR A 57 -1.34 -12.99 -9.16
N VAL A 58 -0.80 -12.27 -8.19
CA VAL A 58 -1.56 -11.84 -6.99
C VAL A 58 -2.71 -10.90 -7.38
N ALA A 59 -2.46 -9.94 -8.27
CA ALA A 59 -3.50 -9.04 -8.75
C ALA A 59 -4.57 -9.79 -9.56
N ALA A 60 -4.18 -10.72 -10.43
CA ALA A 60 -5.10 -11.56 -11.18
C ALA A 60 -5.97 -12.42 -10.25
N ALA A 61 -5.36 -13.07 -9.26
CA ALA A 61 -6.08 -13.87 -8.26
C ALA A 61 -7.06 -13.01 -7.44
N ALA A 62 -6.65 -11.81 -7.03
CA ALA A 62 -7.52 -10.88 -6.30
C ALA A 62 -8.73 -10.48 -7.13
N LEU A 63 -8.57 -10.16 -8.42
CA LEU A 63 -9.67 -9.84 -9.32
C LEU A 63 -10.64 -11.01 -9.48
N ILE A 64 -10.13 -12.23 -9.64
CA ILE A 64 -10.97 -13.43 -9.75
C ILE A 64 -11.76 -13.66 -8.45
N ILE A 65 -11.11 -13.53 -7.28
CA ILE A 65 -11.76 -13.69 -5.98
C ILE A 65 -12.87 -12.65 -5.79
N ILE A 66 -12.60 -11.38 -6.13
CA ILE A 66 -13.60 -10.31 -6.07
C ILE A 66 -14.78 -10.61 -7.02
N GLY A 67 -14.50 -11.09 -8.23
CA GLY A 67 -15.53 -11.51 -9.17
C GLY A 67 -16.40 -12.64 -8.64
N ILE A 68 -15.81 -13.67 -8.05
CA ILE A 68 -16.53 -14.77 -7.38
C ILE A 68 -17.36 -14.22 -6.21
N TYR A 69 -16.80 -13.33 -5.40
CA TYR A 69 -17.51 -12.69 -4.30
C TYR A 69 -18.79 -11.96 -4.79
N HIS A 70 -18.71 -11.23 -5.91
CA HIS A 70 -19.88 -10.56 -6.50
C HIS A 70 -20.95 -11.57 -6.95
N ILE A 71 -20.56 -12.73 -7.52
CA ILE A 71 -21.51 -13.79 -7.87
C ILE A 71 -22.20 -14.34 -6.62
N VAL A 72 -21.42 -14.68 -5.58
CA VAL A 72 -21.97 -15.19 -4.32
C VAL A 72 -22.91 -14.16 -3.68
N SER A 73 -22.53 -12.90 -3.65
CA SER A 73 -23.33 -11.80 -3.15
C SER A 73 -24.68 -11.69 -3.89
N TYR A 74 -24.64 -11.76 -5.22
CA TYR A 74 -25.86 -11.73 -6.04
C TYR A 74 -26.79 -12.91 -5.77
N VAL A 75 -26.23 -14.12 -5.65
CA VAL A 75 -27.03 -15.34 -5.39
C VAL A 75 -27.63 -15.31 -3.97
N SER A 76 -26.89 -14.78 -3.00
CA SER A 76 -27.31 -14.70 -1.59
C SER A 76 -28.36 -13.60 -1.33
N THR A 77 -28.49 -12.62 -2.24
CA THR A 77 -29.40 -11.50 -2.06
C THR A 77 -30.83 -11.91 -2.43
N THR A 78 -31.83 -11.50 -1.60
CA THR A 78 -33.25 -11.75 -1.84
C THR A 78 -33.69 -11.16 -3.17
N TYR A 79 -34.59 -11.84 -3.87
CA TYR A 79 -35.02 -11.53 -5.25
C TYR A 79 -35.38 -10.06 -5.49
N TYR A 80 -36.06 -9.40 -4.56
CA TYR A 80 -36.47 -8.00 -4.67
C TYR A 80 -35.32 -6.98 -4.60
N PHE A 81 -34.16 -7.38 -4.06
CA PHE A 81 -32.98 -6.52 -3.89
C PHE A 81 -31.81 -6.94 -4.77
N LYS A 82 -32.04 -7.81 -5.76
CA LYS A 82 -31.00 -8.22 -6.71
C LYS A 82 -30.62 -7.09 -7.64
N ASP A 83 -29.37 -6.63 -7.50
CA ASP A 83 -28.81 -5.63 -8.42
C ASP A 83 -28.13 -6.36 -9.60
N PRO A 84 -28.66 -6.23 -10.85
CA PRO A 84 -28.05 -6.83 -12.03
C PRO A 84 -26.60 -6.36 -12.27
N MET A 85 -26.24 -5.18 -11.76
CA MET A 85 -24.91 -4.61 -11.88
C MET A 85 -23.84 -5.48 -11.21
N LEU A 86 -24.19 -6.22 -10.16
CA LEU A 86 -23.29 -7.15 -9.49
C LEU A 86 -22.82 -8.29 -10.41
N ILE A 87 -23.70 -8.80 -11.28
CA ILE A 87 -23.31 -9.83 -12.27
C ILE A 87 -22.36 -9.24 -13.31
N VAL A 88 -22.66 -8.03 -13.81
CA VAL A 88 -21.80 -7.36 -14.79
C VAL A 88 -20.41 -7.14 -14.19
N MET A 89 -20.33 -6.62 -12.95
CA MET A 89 -19.06 -6.43 -12.24
C MET A 89 -18.33 -7.76 -12.00
N ALA A 90 -19.07 -8.83 -11.68
CA ALA A 90 -18.47 -10.16 -11.49
C ALA A 90 -17.81 -10.67 -12.77
N VAL A 91 -18.53 -10.62 -13.89
CA VAL A 91 -18.02 -11.08 -15.18
C VAL A 91 -16.82 -10.23 -15.63
N VAL A 92 -16.90 -8.91 -15.49
CA VAL A 92 -15.79 -8.00 -15.83
C VAL A 92 -14.57 -8.30 -14.97
N ASN A 93 -14.72 -8.46 -13.66
CA ASN A 93 -13.59 -8.75 -12.76
C ASN A 93 -12.94 -10.10 -13.08
N ILE A 94 -13.73 -11.15 -13.34
CA ILE A 94 -13.19 -12.47 -13.71
C ILE A 94 -12.48 -12.40 -15.06
N LEU A 95 -13.08 -11.78 -16.08
CA LEU A 95 -12.46 -11.60 -17.39
C LEU A 95 -11.14 -10.83 -17.29
N MET A 96 -11.14 -9.72 -16.55
CA MET A 96 -9.93 -8.93 -16.32
C MET A 96 -8.85 -9.73 -15.58
N GLY A 97 -9.25 -10.51 -14.56
CA GLY A 97 -8.32 -11.37 -13.81
C GLY A 97 -7.67 -12.44 -14.71
N VAL A 98 -8.45 -13.12 -15.54
CA VAL A 98 -7.94 -14.11 -16.50
C VAL A 98 -7.05 -13.44 -17.56
N LEU A 99 -7.44 -12.28 -18.07
CA LEU A 99 -6.67 -11.53 -19.05
C LEU A 99 -5.32 -11.08 -18.49
N VAL A 100 -5.30 -10.55 -17.26
CA VAL A 100 -4.07 -10.17 -16.58
C VAL A 100 -3.16 -11.39 -16.33
N ALA A 101 -3.72 -12.55 -15.94
CA ALA A 101 -2.95 -13.76 -15.74
C ALA A 101 -2.34 -14.31 -17.04
N ALA A 102 -3.04 -14.16 -18.17
CA ALA A 102 -2.61 -14.66 -19.48
C ALA A 102 -1.65 -13.69 -20.20
N MET A 103 -1.56 -12.43 -19.80
CA MET A 103 -0.68 -11.44 -20.44
C MET A 103 0.81 -11.77 -20.22
N PRO A 104 1.67 -11.59 -21.25
CA PRO A 104 3.11 -11.64 -21.07
C PRO A 104 3.58 -10.58 -20.05
N LEU A 105 4.50 -10.95 -19.17
CA LEU A 105 5.01 -10.08 -18.10
C LEU A 105 5.50 -8.72 -18.63
N ILE A 106 6.23 -8.72 -19.75
CA ILE A 106 6.76 -7.49 -20.36
C ILE A 106 5.63 -6.52 -20.72
N LEU A 107 4.50 -7.03 -21.21
CA LEU A 107 3.35 -6.21 -21.60
C LEU A 107 2.68 -5.61 -20.36
N THR A 108 2.52 -6.40 -19.31
CA THR A 108 1.97 -5.94 -18.02
C THR A 108 2.84 -4.84 -17.42
N VAL A 109 4.16 -5.03 -17.39
CA VAL A 109 5.12 -4.03 -16.89
C VAL A 109 5.03 -2.74 -17.69
N ASN A 110 4.99 -2.83 -19.03
CA ASN A 110 4.89 -1.65 -19.90
C ASN A 110 3.59 -0.88 -19.68
N VAL A 111 2.46 -1.58 -19.57
CA VAL A 111 1.15 -0.95 -19.33
C VAL A 111 1.11 -0.26 -17.97
N LEU A 112 1.60 -0.93 -16.91
CA LEU A 112 1.66 -0.34 -15.57
C LEU A 112 2.57 0.89 -15.53
N THR A 113 3.75 0.82 -16.16
CA THR A 113 4.68 1.94 -16.23
C THR A 113 4.12 3.11 -17.02
N PHE A 114 3.42 2.84 -18.12
CA PHE A 114 2.71 3.86 -18.89
C PHE A 114 1.60 4.53 -18.07
N MET A 115 0.80 3.76 -17.34
CA MET A 115 -0.22 4.30 -16.43
C MET A 115 0.40 5.19 -15.35
N LEU A 116 1.51 4.76 -14.76
CA LEU A 116 2.26 5.57 -13.79
C LEU A 116 2.78 6.86 -14.43
N ALA A 117 3.29 6.82 -15.65
CA ALA A 117 3.74 8.02 -16.36
C ALA A 117 2.61 9.02 -16.55
N VAL A 118 1.42 8.57 -16.96
CA VAL A 118 0.24 9.43 -17.10
C VAL A 118 -0.16 10.05 -15.76
N LEU A 119 -0.15 9.27 -14.67
CA LEU A 119 -0.41 9.79 -13.32
C LEU A 119 0.62 10.81 -12.87
N LEU A 120 1.91 10.62 -13.22
CA LEU A 120 2.98 11.57 -12.91
C LEU A 120 2.82 12.87 -13.68
N ILE A 121 2.40 12.83 -14.97
CA ILE A 121 2.08 14.04 -15.75
C ILE A 121 0.96 14.81 -15.04
N PHE A 122 -0.12 14.12 -14.68
CA PHE A 122 -1.28 14.73 -14.04
C PHE A 122 -0.92 15.37 -12.69
N SER A 123 -0.19 14.61 -11.86
CA SER A 123 0.33 15.08 -10.57
C SER A 123 1.29 16.27 -10.73
N GLY A 124 2.19 16.22 -11.72
CA GLY A 124 3.10 17.32 -12.05
C GLY A 124 2.36 18.58 -12.49
N ALA A 125 1.40 18.45 -13.40
CA ALA A 125 0.59 19.56 -13.87
C ALA A 125 -0.23 20.19 -12.74
N GLN A 126 -0.84 19.37 -11.86
CA GLN A 126 -1.55 19.86 -10.69
C GLN A 126 -0.63 20.65 -9.74
N LYS A 127 0.56 20.14 -9.44
CA LYS A 127 1.54 20.81 -8.57
C LYS A 127 1.99 22.16 -9.15
N VAL A 128 2.30 22.20 -10.46
CA VAL A 128 2.70 23.45 -11.13
C VAL A 128 1.54 24.45 -11.13
N SER A 129 0.32 24.03 -11.46
CA SER A 129 -0.86 24.87 -11.42
C SER A 129 -1.14 25.41 -10.01
N PHE A 130 -1.04 24.54 -9.00
CA PHE A 130 -1.21 24.92 -7.60
C PHE A 130 -0.16 25.94 -7.14
N ALA A 131 1.11 25.72 -7.48
CA ALA A 131 2.20 26.66 -7.19
C ALA A 131 1.98 28.03 -7.84
N SER A 132 1.49 28.06 -9.09
CA SER A 132 1.17 29.29 -9.80
C SER A 132 0.05 30.08 -9.11
N ARG A 133 -1.00 29.38 -8.64
CA ARG A 133 -2.07 30.01 -7.86
C ARG A 133 -1.58 30.57 -6.54
N LEU A 134 -0.76 29.82 -5.79
CA LEU A 134 -0.18 30.30 -4.52
C LEU A 134 0.69 31.55 -4.74
N LYS A 135 1.46 31.58 -5.82
CA LYS A 135 2.26 32.75 -6.20
C LYS A 135 1.37 33.99 -6.46
N TYR A 136 0.24 33.79 -7.11
CA TYR A 136 -0.75 34.87 -7.35
C TYR A 136 -1.31 35.44 -6.04
N PHE A 137 -1.50 34.61 -5.01
CA PHE A 137 -1.93 35.01 -3.68
C PHE A 137 -0.80 35.54 -2.78
N GLY A 138 0.40 35.75 -3.32
CA GLY A 138 1.53 36.38 -2.58
C GLY A 138 2.29 35.45 -1.63
N VAL A 139 2.08 34.10 -1.73
CA VAL A 139 2.83 33.14 -0.90
C VAL A 139 4.26 33.01 -1.43
N GLN A 140 5.25 33.40 -0.59
CA GLN A 140 6.65 33.54 -1.02
C GLN A 140 7.43 32.23 -1.23
N ASN A 141 6.97 31.08 -0.79
CA ASN A 141 7.78 29.84 -0.82
C ASN A 141 7.19 28.73 -1.71
N THR A 142 6.76 29.10 -2.93
CA THR A 142 6.18 28.17 -3.90
C THR A 142 7.21 27.41 -4.75
N GLY A 143 8.49 27.77 -4.64
CA GLY A 143 9.57 27.22 -5.47
C GLY A 143 9.71 25.71 -5.36
N MET A 144 9.67 25.14 -4.16
CA MET A 144 9.76 23.68 -3.94
C MET A 144 8.62 22.91 -4.60
N ILE A 145 7.40 23.45 -4.56
CA ILE A 145 6.22 22.81 -5.18
C ILE A 145 6.37 22.83 -6.70
N THR A 146 6.81 23.95 -7.27
CA THR A 146 7.06 24.07 -8.71
C THR A 146 8.14 23.10 -9.19
N VAL A 147 9.28 23.05 -8.49
CA VAL A 147 10.39 22.13 -8.81
C VAL A 147 9.90 20.67 -8.74
N SER A 148 9.18 20.30 -7.68
CA SER A 148 8.60 18.95 -7.56
C SER A 148 7.62 18.63 -8.70
N GLY A 149 6.81 19.59 -9.15
CA GLY A 149 5.89 19.43 -10.27
C GLY A 149 6.62 19.23 -11.60
N VAL A 150 7.64 20.04 -11.85
CA VAL A 150 8.47 19.93 -13.07
C VAL A 150 9.25 18.60 -13.08
N LEU A 151 9.81 18.18 -11.94
CA LEU A 151 10.49 16.88 -11.81
C LEU A 151 9.53 15.71 -12.13
N ASN A 152 8.29 15.74 -11.66
CA ASN A 152 7.30 14.72 -11.99
C ASN A 152 7.04 14.65 -13.50
N ILE A 153 6.96 15.80 -14.19
CA ILE A 153 6.76 15.84 -15.64
C ILE A 153 7.99 15.27 -16.37
N ILE A 154 9.20 15.63 -15.95
CA ILE A 154 10.44 15.10 -16.56
C ILE A 154 10.51 13.58 -16.36
N LEU A 155 10.26 13.10 -15.14
CA LEU A 155 10.24 11.66 -14.84
C LEU A 155 9.18 10.92 -15.67
N SER A 156 8.00 11.51 -15.90
CA SER A 156 6.97 10.88 -16.71
C SER A 156 7.40 10.69 -18.16
N VAL A 157 8.11 11.66 -18.74
CA VAL A 157 8.67 11.54 -20.10
C VAL A 157 9.69 10.39 -20.17
N ILE A 158 10.54 10.28 -19.16
CA ILE A 158 11.52 9.16 -19.07
C ILE A 158 10.79 7.81 -18.97
N PHE A 159 9.70 7.73 -18.19
CA PHE A 159 8.90 6.51 -18.05
C PHE A 159 8.21 6.09 -19.35
N ILE A 160 7.80 7.05 -20.18
CA ILE A 160 7.23 6.78 -21.49
C ILE A 160 8.28 6.28 -22.48
N LEU A 161 9.49 6.85 -22.43
CA LEU A 161 10.56 6.51 -23.37
C LEU A 161 11.23 5.17 -23.05
N LEU A 162 11.37 4.84 -21.77
CA LEU A 162 12.09 3.66 -21.27
C LEU A 162 11.28 2.90 -20.23
N PRO A 163 10.12 2.32 -20.57
CA PRO A 163 9.18 1.77 -19.58
C PRO A 163 9.79 0.63 -18.77
N PHE A 164 10.53 -0.28 -19.39
CA PHE A 164 11.14 -1.41 -18.69
C PHE A 164 12.26 -0.97 -17.72
N ALA A 165 13.15 -0.08 -18.16
CA ALA A 165 14.20 0.44 -17.31
C ALA A 165 13.61 1.23 -16.12
N SER A 166 12.59 2.03 -16.38
CA SER A 166 11.88 2.80 -15.35
C SER A 166 11.19 1.90 -14.33
N ALA A 167 10.59 0.78 -14.77
CA ALA A 167 10.00 -0.20 -13.87
C ALA A 167 11.04 -0.83 -12.93
N VAL A 168 12.20 -1.20 -13.45
CA VAL A 168 13.29 -1.77 -12.64
C VAL A 168 13.81 -0.75 -11.62
N VAL A 169 14.02 0.50 -12.01
CA VAL A 169 14.41 1.59 -11.10
C VAL A 169 13.36 1.79 -10.01
N LEU A 170 12.08 1.82 -10.39
CA LEU A 170 10.97 1.93 -9.44
C LEU A 170 10.97 0.77 -8.43
N ASN A 171 11.23 -0.46 -8.89
CA ASN A 171 11.34 -1.62 -8.02
C ASN A 171 12.47 -1.46 -6.98
N TYR A 172 13.63 -0.95 -7.36
CA TYR A 172 14.72 -0.68 -6.41
C TYR A 172 14.36 0.42 -5.41
N ILE A 173 13.63 1.45 -5.81
CA ILE A 173 13.14 2.49 -4.91
C ILE A 173 12.16 1.89 -3.89
N ILE A 174 11.22 1.06 -4.35
CA ILE A 174 10.27 0.36 -3.48
C ILE A 174 11.01 -0.58 -2.52
N ALA A 175 12.01 -1.32 -2.99
CA ALA A 175 12.81 -2.20 -2.16
C ALA A 175 13.53 -1.44 -1.04
N ALA A 176 14.17 -0.32 -1.37
CA ALA A 176 14.81 0.55 -0.38
C ALA A 176 13.81 1.07 0.64
N TYR A 177 12.63 1.51 0.19
CA TYR A 177 11.56 1.96 1.08
C TYR A 177 11.08 0.86 2.02
N LEU A 178 10.88 -0.37 1.52
CA LEU A 178 10.47 -1.52 2.34
C LEU A 178 11.51 -1.84 3.42
N ILE A 179 12.79 -1.83 3.08
CA ILE A 179 13.88 -2.07 4.05
C ILE A 179 13.92 -0.96 5.10
N MET A 180 13.83 0.31 4.69
CA MET A 180 13.81 1.44 5.61
C MET A 180 12.60 1.38 6.55
N THR A 181 11.41 1.12 6.03
CA THR A 181 10.19 1.01 6.83
C THR A 181 10.25 -0.19 7.77
N GLY A 182 10.75 -1.34 7.30
CA GLY A 182 10.95 -2.52 8.13
C GLY A 182 11.95 -2.28 9.26
N SER A 183 13.06 -1.58 9.00
CA SER A 183 14.03 -1.22 10.03
C SER A 183 13.47 -0.22 11.06
N ALA A 184 12.67 0.77 10.60
CA ALA A 184 11.99 1.70 11.49
C ALA A 184 11.01 0.99 12.42
N LEU A 185 10.19 0.06 11.89
CA LEU A 185 9.28 -0.76 12.70
C LEU A 185 10.00 -1.65 13.70
N CYS A 186 11.19 -2.17 13.36
CA CYS A 186 12.02 -2.91 14.33
C CYS A 186 12.46 -2.02 15.48
N ILE A 187 12.89 -0.79 15.20
CA ILE A 187 13.32 0.18 16.24
C ILE A 187 12.13 0.55 17.12
N GLU A 188 10.97 0.85 16.53
CA GLU A 188 9.76 1.15 17.28
C GLU A 188 9.34 -0.04 18.18
N ALA A 189 9.37 -1.26 17.66
CA ALA A 189 9.04 -2.46 18.43
C ALA A 189 10.02 -2.69 19.59
N ALA A 190 11.31 -2.37 19.40
CA ALA A 190 12.32 -2.43 20.46
C ALA A 190 12.10 -1.36 21.52
N GLY A 191 11.59 -0.18 21.15
CA GLY A 191 11.26 0.92 22.06
C GLY A 191 9.98 0.69 22.90
N MET A 192 9.16 -0.32 22.56
CA MET A 192 7.94 -0.65 23.31
C MET A 192 8.30 -1.32 24.63
N CYS A 193 8.50 -0.54 25.70
CA CYS A 193 8.80 -1.01 27.04
C CYS A 193 7.54 -1.46 27.79
N ARG A 194 7.70 -2.50 28.63
CA ARG A 194 6.70 -2.88 29.63
C ARG A 194 6.69 -1.85 30.76
N ILE A 195 5.52 -1.51 31.24
CA ILE A 195 5.41 -0.72 32.47
C ILE A 195 5.73 -1.66 33.65
N HIS A 196 6.87 -1.43 34.28
CA HIS A 196 7.22 -2.01 35.61
C HIS A 196 6.77 -1.03 36.66
N ARG A 197 6.15 -1.59 37.70
CA ARG A 197 5.84 -0.88 38.94
C ARG A 197 7.01 -0.96 39.87
#